data_c29869e8e229ed0cf41630f117a117d3
#
_entry.id   c29869e8e229ed0cf41630f117a117d3
#
_cell.length_a   1.000
_cell.length_b   1.000
_cell.length_c   1.000
_cell.angle_alpha   90.00
_cell.angle_beta   90.00
_cell.angle_gamma   90.00
#
_symmetry.space_group_name_H-M   'P 1'
#
loop_
_entity.id
_entity.type
_entity.pdbx_description
1 polymer ?
#
loop_
_entity_poly.entity_id
_entity_poly.type
_entity_poly.pdbx_seq_one_letter_code
_entity_poly.pdbx_strand_id
1 'polypeptide(L)'
;ALTDRRSDLWALAATLYQMVTGKSPRIIRFNDVPQSLQDVLGKALEDEKDDRYQTAAEFRDALRASQQDTGSEELEEGSCPSCGTKNPTNRKFCKNPDCSTSLEVPCLSCSSKIPMWEQVCDSCGKPQGDLLQQRRDSMVSSQSEAESLLKVYDFDRASELATALRDEPDLRLQHLKGWAEKFLPQIDQGRQQQLEQIGGQLTEAAAHEQAHDPAAGLRVLEKVPEILREAQVSGHSDTVAGVMSRLQSTLQEIKRLDTEIRQRVESRKVTGVQSEVNQLLELQ
;
A
#
# COMPACT_ATOMS: atom_id res chain seq x y z
N ALA A 1 18.58 -35.13 -18.23
CA ALA A 1 18.28 -34.56 -16.92
C ALA A 1 17.78 -35.68 -16.03
N LEU A 2 18.50 -36.02 -14.96
CA LEU A 2 18.05 -37.02 -13.98
C LEU A 2 16.89 -36.38 -13.18
N THR A 3 15.71 -36.94 -13.32
CA THR A 3 14.54 -36.61 -12.52
C THR A 3 14.78 -37.14 -11.10
N ASP A 4 14.67 -36.30 -10.09
CA ASP A 4 14.74 -36.71 -8.69
C ASP A 4 13.48 -36.24 -7.93
N ARG A 5 13.35 -36.68 -6.66
CA ARG A 5 12.20 -36.35 -5.79
C ARG A 5 11.87 -34.83 -5.69
N ARG A 6 12.86 -33.96 -5.92
CA ARG A 6 12.67 -32.51 -5.90
C ARG A 6 11.92 -31.98 -7.14
N SER A 7 11.96 -32.73 -8.25
CA SER A 7 11.15 -32.48 -9.43
C SER A 7 9.65 -32.80 -9.17
N ASP A 8 9.39 -33.83 -8.36
CA ASP A 8 8.04 -34.19 -7.97
C ASP A 8 7.47 -33.15 -7.00
N LEU A 9 8.29 -32.59 -6.11
CA LEU A 9 7.88 -31.47 -5.24
C LEU A 9 7.54 -30.21 -6.04
N TRP A 10 8.32 -29.90 -7.07
CA TRP A 10 8.01 -28.81 -7.98
C TRP A 10 6.67 -29.03 -8.71
N ALA A 11 6.42 -30.24 -9.22
CA ALA A 11 5.17 -30.58 -9.89
C ALA A 11 3.97 -30.47 -8.94
N LEU A 12 4.12 -30.91 -7.69
CA LEU A 12 3.12 -30.77 -6.65
C LEU A 12 2.84 -29.29 -6.33
N ALA A 13 3.87 -28.46 -6.19
CA ALA A 13 3.75 -27.03 -5.95
C ALA A 13 3.08 -26.32 -7.14
N ALA A 14 3.40 -26.69 -8.38
CA ALA A 14 2.75 -26.18 -9.59
C ALA A 14 1.27 -26.52 -9.65
N THR A 15 0.90 -27.73 -9.22
CA THR A 15 -0.50 -28.15 -9.09
C THR A 15 -1.22 -27.32 -8.02
N LEU A 16 -0.59 -27.12 -6.86
CA LEU A 16 -1.14 -26.29 -5.78
C LEU A 16 -1.32 -24.84 -6.24
N TYR A 17 -0.33 -24.27 -6.95
CA TYR A 17 -0.44 -22.94 -7.56
C TYR A 17 -1.69 -22.83 -8.44
N GLN A 18 -1.91 -23.82 -9.34
CA GLN A 18 -3.08 -23.83 -10.21
C GLN A 18 -4.40 -23.94 -9.42
N MET A 19 -4.41 -24.75 -8.35
CA MET A 19 -5.60 -24.90 -7.49
C MET A 19 -5.99 -23.60 -6.78
N VAL A 20 -5.02 -22.86 -6.25
CA VAL A 20 -5.28 -21.64 -5.46
C VAL A 20 -5.49 -20.40 -6.32
N THR A 21 -4.90 -20.34 -7.54
CA THR A 21 -5.00 -19.17 -8.42
C THR A 21 -5.98 -19.35 -9.58
N GLY A 22 -6.34 -20.60 -9.92
CA GLY A 22 -7.07 -20.94 -11.13
C GLY A 22 -6.27 -20.76 -12.43
N LYS A 23 -4.98 -20.40 -12.35
CA LYS A 23 -4.12 -20.05 -13.49
C LYS A 23 -3.10 -21.16 -13.80
N SER A 24 -2.70 -21.23 -15.09
CA SER A 24 -1.68 -22.19 -15.52
C SER A 24 -0.31 -21.86 -14.90
N PRO A 25 0.44 -22.85 -14.37
CA PRO A 25 1.77 -22.67 -13.79
C PRO A 25 2.88 -22.43 -14.82
N ARG A 26 2.56 -22.25 -16.11
CA ARG A 26 3.52 -21.88 -17.16
C ARG A 26 4.13 -20.51 -16.94
N ILE A 27 3.38 -19.61 -16.35
CA ILE A 27 3.82 -18.27 -15.96
C ILE A 27 3.37 -18.09 -14.51
N ILE A 28 4.30 -18.14 -13.59
CA ILE A 28 4.04 -18.00 -12.17
C ILE A 28 3.99 -16.50 -11.82
N ARG A 29 2.90 -16.08 -11.20
CA ARG A 29 2.71 -14.73 -10.68
C ARG A 29 2.38 -14.83 -9.20
N PHE A 30 3.34 -14.55 -8.34
CA PHE A 30 3.16 -14.67 -6.90
C PHE A 30 2.13 -13.70 -6.33
N ASN A 31 1.89 -12.55 -6.99
CA ASN A 31 0.83 -11.62 -6.62
C ASN A 31 -0.59 -12.21 -6.71
N ASP A 32 -0.77 -13.31 -7.47
CA ASP A 32 -2.06 -14.01 -7.58
C ASP A 32 -2.22 -15.10 -6.50
N VAL A 33 -1.15 -15.40 -5.76
CA VAL A 33 -1.11 -16.41 -4.70
C VAL A 33 -1.48 -15.76 -3.36
N PRO A 34 -2.33 -16.40 -2.53
CA PRO A 34 -2.58 -15.94 -1.17
C PRO A 34 -1.26 -15.72 -0.40
N GLN A 35 -1.16 -14.61 0.32
CA GLN A 35 0.08 -14.17 0.95
C GLN A 35 0.70 -15.23 1.87
N SER A 36 -0.13 -15.97 2.60
CA SER A 36 0.31 -17.08 3.46
C SER A 36 1.03 -18.20 2.71
N LEU A 37 0.78 -18.36 1.41
CA LEU A 37 1.38 -19.40 0.57
C LEU A 37 2.51 -18.88 -0.34
N GLN A 38 2.73 -17.55 -0.41
CA GLN A 38 3.71 -16.97 -1.34
C GLN A 38 5.12 -17.48 -1.09
N ASP A 39 5.60 -17.43 0.15
CA ASP A 39 6.95 -17.87 0.52
C ASP A 39 7.13 -19.37 0.32
N VAL A 40 6.11 -20.14 0.67
CA VAL A 40 6.17 -21.62 0.55
C VAL A 40 6.16 -22.04 -0.91
N LEU A 41 5.26 -21.46 -1.73
CA LEU A 41 5.23 -21.75 -3.16
C LEU A 41 6.43 -21.13 -3.88
N GLY A 42 6.92 -19.95 -3.45
CA GLY A 42 8.12 -19.34 -3.97
C GLY A 42 9.30 -20.28 -3.88
N LYS A 43 9.61 -20.78 -2.69
CA LYS A 43 10.70 -21.73 -2.47
C LYS A 43 10.49 -23.07 -3.18
N ALA A 44 9.26 -23.58 -3.26
CA ALA A 44 8.99 -24.87 -3.91
C ALA A 44 9.12 -24.81 -5.44
N LEU A 45 8.90 -23.63 -6.03
CA LEU A 45 8.89 -23.38 -7.48
C LEU A 45 10.20 -22.74 -8.00
N GLU A 46 11.23 -22.63 -7.15
CA GLU A 46 12.56 -22.14 -7.57
C GLU A 46 13.12 -22.91 -8.76
N ASP A 47 13.87 -22.23 -9.62
CA ASP A 47 14.44 -22.83 -10.83
C ASP A 47 15.52 -23.85 -10.47
N GLU A 48 16.39 -23.52 -9.50
CA GLU A 48 17.46 -24.40 -9.05
C GLU A 48 16.93 -25.40 -8.02
N LYS A 49 17.24 -26.70 -8.25
CA LYS A 49 16.76 -27.79 -7.40
C LYS A 49 17.28 -27.72 -5.96
N ASP A 50 18.46 -27.16 -5.78
CA ASP A 50 19.12 -27.07 -4.48
C ASP A 50 18.47 -25.99 -3.60
N ASP A 51 17.81 -25.00 -4.19
CA ASP A 51 17.10 -23.94 -3.49
C ASP A 51 15.67 -24.34 -3.09
N ARG A 52 15.16 -25.46 -3.64
CA ARG A 52 13.84 -26.02 -3.29
C ARG A 52 13.86 -26.73 -1.95
N TYR A 53 12.68 -27.12 -1.50
CA TYR A 53 12.56 -28.11 -0.42
C TYR A 53 13.22 -29.42 -0.81
N GLN A 54 14.05 -30.00 0.08
CA GLN A 54 14.80 -31.20 -0.20
C GLN A 54 13.99 -32.47 0.09
N THR A 55 12.95 -32.38 0.89
CA THR A 55 12.06 -33.49 1.27
C THR A 55 10.60 -33.11 1.23
N ALA A 56 9.71 -34.09 1.01
CA ALA A 56 8.27 -33.90 1.12
C ALA A 56 7.84 -33.54 2.54
N ALA A 57 8.59 -33.96 3.55
CA ALA A 57 8.34 -33.60 4.94
C ALA A 57 8.57 -32.10 5.18
N GLU A 58 9.68 -31.54 4.70
CA GLU A 58 9.97 -30.11 4.78
C GLU A 58 8.89 -29.28 4.09
N PHE A 59 8.48 -29.68 2.88
CA PHE A 59 7.42 -28.97 2.14
C PHE A 59 6.07 -29.04 2.86
N ARG A 60 5.70 -30.23 3.35
CA ARG A 60 4.47 -30.43 4.16
C ARG A 60 4.49 -29.55 5.41
N ASP A 61 5.61 -29.53 6.13
CA ASP A 61 5.72 -28.80 7.39
C ASP A 61 5.71 -27.29 7.16
N ALA A 62 6.30 -26.81 6.06
CA ALA A 62 6.19 -25.42 5.61
C ALA A 62 4.74 -25.05 5.24
N LEU A 63 4.02 -25.94 4.51
CA LEU A 63 2.60 -25.73 4.21
C LEU A 63 1.73 -25.70 5.48
N ARG A 64 2.02 -26.53 6.46
CA ARG A 64 1.32 -26.50 7.76
C ARG A 64 1.61 -25.21 8.52
N ALA A 65 2.86 -24.77 8.54
CA ALA A 65 3.24 -23.52 9.18
C ALA A 65 2.55 -22.33 8.51
N SER A 66 2.44 -22.31 7.18
CA SER A 66 1.74 -21.24 6.44
C SER A 66 0.23 -21.23 6.68
N GLN A 67 -0.37 -22.37 7.01
CA GLN A 67 -1.77 -22.46 7.41
C GLN A 67 -1.99 -22.00 8.87
N GLN A 68 -0.97 -22.11 9.72
CA GLN A 68 -1.02 -21.63 11.12
C GLN A 68 -1.00 -20.10 11.20
N ASP A 69 -0.42 -19.40 10.20
CA ASP A 69 -0.51 -17.94 10.05
C ASP A 69 -1.90 -17.44 9.58
N THR A 70 -2.75 -18.30 9.04
CA THR A 70 -4.16 -17.99 8.73
C THR A 70 -5.08 -18.29 9.91
N GLY A 71 -4.72 -17.82 11.07
CA GLY A 71 -5.44 -17.66 12.32
C GLY A 71 -6.88 -18.15 12.40
N SER A 72 -7.08 -19.48 12.51
CA SER A 72 -8.24 -20.05 13.15
C SER A 72 -7.82 -21.25 14.00
N GLU A 73 -6.80 -21.10 14.86
CA GLU A 73 -6.79 -21.91 16.05
C GLU A 73 -7.93 -21.39 16.92
N GLU A 74 -9.00 -22.17 17.01
CA GLU A 74 -9.91 -22.04 18.14
C GLU A 74 -9.01 -22.06 19.39
N LEU A 75 -8.87 -20.90 20.03
CA LEU A 75 -8.06 -20.79 21.23
C LEU A 75 -8.62 -21.83 22.22
N GLU A 76 -7.82 -22.83 22.55
CA GLU A 76 -8.20 -23.79 23.58
C GLU A 76 -8.62 -23.03 24.84
N GLU A 77 -9.76 -23.41 25.39
CA GLU A 77 -10.32 -22.80 26.60
C GLU A 77 -9.24 -22.63 27.66
N GLY A 78 -9.05 -21.42 28.15
CA GLY A 78 -8.03 -21.05 29.11
C GLY A 78 -6.60 -20.87 28.58
N SER A 79 -6.31 -21.13 27.34
CA SER A 79 -4.96 -20.94 26.80
C SER A 79 -4.65 -19.45 26.50
N CYS A 80 -3.50 -18.97 26.94
CA CYS A 80 -3.04 -17.61 26.65
C CYS A 80 -2.48 -17.53 25.22
N PRO A 81 -2.96 -16.62 24.36
CA PRO A 81 -2.49 -16.50 22.97
C PRO A 81 -1.03 -16.04 22.86
N SER A 82 -0.51 -15.33 23.87
CA SER A 82 0.84 -14.79 23.83
C SER A 82 1.92 -15.76 24.31
N CYS A 83 1.61 -16.62 25.29
CA CYS A 83 2.63 -17.49 25.90
C CYS A 83 2.20 -18.97 26.05
N GLY A 84 1.01 -19.34 25.57
CA GLY A 84 0.50 -20.71 25.64
C GLY A 84 0.14 -21.21 27.04
N THR A 85 0.34 -20.44 28.11
CA THR A 85 0.06 -20.85 29.47
C THR A 85 -1.42 -21.13 29.66
N LYS A 86 -1.79 -22.33 30.17
CA LYS A 86 -3.17 -22.64 30.53
C LYS A 86 -3.57 -21.94 31.84
N ASN A 87 -4.67 -21.23 31.79
CA ASN A 87 -5.24 -20.44 32.85
C ASN A 87 -6.62 -21.01 33.25
N PRO A 88 -7.07 -20.81 34.48
CA PRO A 88 -8.47 -20.99 34.84
C PRO A 88 -9.35 -20.06 34.01
N THR A 89 -10.52 -20.57 33.59
CA THR A 89 -11.41 -19.85 32.64
C THR A 89 -12.03 -18.57 33.19
N ASN A 90 -12.02 -18.40 34.52
CA ASN A 90 -12.50 -17.20 35.20
C ASN A 90 -11.44 -16.09 35.38
N ARG A 91 -10.22 -16.29 34.86
CA ARG A 91 -9.16 -15.26 34.98
C ARG A 91 -9.25 -14.22 33.85
N LYS A 92 -9.08 -12.97 34.24
CA LYS A 92 -9.04 -11.82 33.29
C LYS A 92 -7.66 -11.61 32.69
N PHE A 93 -6.60 -12.05 33.33
CA PHE A 93 -5.21 -11.89 32.88
C PHE A 93 -4.46 -13.22 33.00
N CYS A 94 -3.49 -13.41 32.14
CA CYS A 94 -2.61 -14.57 32.17
C CYS A 94 -1.93 -14.71 33.55
N LYS A 95 -1.87 -15.93 34.08
CA LYS A 95 -1.22 -16.23 35.37
C LYS A 95 0.31 -16.19 35.29
N ASN A 96 0.88 -16.26 34.10
CA ASN A 96 2.32 -16.16 33.90
C ASN A 96 2.76 -14.72 34.23
N PRO A 97 3.61 -14.48 35.22
CA PRO A 97 4.01 -13.14 35.66
C PRO A 97 4.75 -12.36 34.56
N ASP A 98 5.44 -13.06 33.66
CA ASP A 98 6.20 -12.46 32.57
C ASP A 98 5.33 -12.10 31.34
N CYS A 99 4.04 -12.48 31.34
CA CYS A 99 3.14 -12.31 30.19
C CYS A 99 2.12 -11.19 30.41
N SER A 100 1.34 -11.25 31.50
CA SER A 100 0.28 -10.29 31.88
C SER A 100 -0.77 -9.97 30.80
N THR A 101 -0.90 -10.80 29.75
CA THR A 101 -1.85 -10.60 28.64
C THR A 101 -3.28 -10.67 29.14
N SER A 102 -4.17 -9.76 28.70
CA SER A 102 -5.60 -9.86 28.96
C SER A 102 -6.18 -11.09 28.28
N LEU A 103 -7.01 -11.84 29.00
CA LEU A 103 -7.76 -12.99 28.51
C LEU A 103 -9.22 -12.63 28.19
N GLU A 104 -9.59 -11.36 28.34
CA GLU A 104 -10.88 -10.79 27.95
C GLU A 104 -10.72 -9.94 26.71
N VAL A 105 -11.67 -10.06 25.77
CA VAL A 105 -11.76 -9.28 24.54
C VAL A 105 -13.15 -8.65 24.44
N PRO A 106 -13.31 -7.55 23.68
CA PRO A 106 -14.63 -7.01 23.42
C PRO A 106 -15.45 -7.93 22.52
N CYS A 107 -16.73 -8.09 22.82
CA CYS A 107 -17.68 -8.70 21.90
C CYS A 107 -17.80 -7.84 20.64
N LEU A 108 -17.67 -8.41 19.46
CA LEU A 108 -17.71 -7.70 18.18
C LEU A 108 -19.09 -7.10 17.85
N SER A 109 -20.14 -7.45 18.62
CA SER A 109 -21.49 -6.91 18.40
C SER A 109 -21.89 -5.85 19.44
N CYS A 110 -21.63 -6.08 20.73
CA CYS A 110 -22.10 -5.20 21.80
C CYS A 110 -21.00 -4.60 22.68
N SER A 111 -19.73 -4.90 22.36
CA SER A 111 -18.53 -4.41 23.07
C SER A 111 -18.42 -4.85 24.55
N SER A 112 -19.30 -5.73 25.04
CA SER A 112 -19.16 -6.33 26.38
C SER A 112 -17.89 -7.16 26.42
N LYS A 113 -17.19 -7.16 27.56
CA LYS A 113 -16.00 -8.00 27.76
C LYS A 113 -16.40 -9.46 27.90
N ILE A 114 -15.82 -10.31 27.09
CA ILE A 114 -16.02 -11.76 27.10
C ILE A 114 -14.65 -12.45 27.15
N PRO A 115 -14.55 -13.67 27.69
CA PRO A 115 -13.37 -14.52 27.55
C PRO A 115 -13.02 -14.69 26.05
N MET A 116 -11.73 -14.67 25.73
CA MET A 116 -11.30 -14.70 24.31
C MET A 116 -11.60 -16.01 23.59
N TRP A 117 -11.83 -17.11 24.32
CA TRP A 117 -12.25 -18.41 23.79
C TRP A 117 -13.78 -18.58 23.73
N GLU A 118 -14.56 -17.57 24.19
CA GLU A 118 -16.03 -17.67 24.22
C GLU A 118 -16.61 -17.58 22.79
N GLN A 119 -17.41 -18.60 22.43
CA GLN A 119 -18.02 -18.70 21.11
C GLN A 119 -19.31 -17.88 20.99
N VAL A 120 -20.00 -17.61 22.10
CA VAL A 120 -21.26 -16.86 22.12
C VAL A 120 -21.21 -15.83 23.25
N CYS A 121 -21.54 -14.59 22.95
CA CYS A 121 -21.53 -13.52 23.95
C CYS A 121 -22.68 -13.69 24.95
N ASP A 122 -22.39 -13.77 26.24
CA ASP A 122 -23.37 -13.87 27.34
C ASP A 122 -24.34 -12.68 27.38
N SER A 123 -23.86 -11.48 27.02
CA SER A 123 -24.63 -10.23 27.13
C SER A 123 -25.61 -10.03 25.97
N CYS A 124 -25.28 -10.45 24.72
CA CYS A 124 -26.12 -10.20 23.54
C CYS A 124 -26.50 -11.46 22.78
N GLY A 125 -26.02 -12.63 23.16
CA GLY A 125 -26.34 -13.93 22.55
C GLY A 125 -25.78 -14.10 21.11
N LYS A 126 -24.91 -13.20 20.62
CA LYS A 126 -24.37 -13.28 19.27
C LYS A 126 -23.19 -14.24 19.20
N PRO A 127 -23.15 -15.16 18.20
CA PRO A 127 -21.99 -15.99 17.94
C PRO A 127 -20.82 -15.13 17.46
N GLN A 128 -19.62 -15.41 18.00
CA GLN A 128 -18.43 -14.61 17.70
C GLN A 128 -17.67 -15.11 16.46
N GLY A 129 -17.78 -16.40 16.12
CA GLY A 129 -17.05 -17.00 15.00
C GLY A 129 -17.30 -16.28 13.66
N ASP A 130 -18.59 -16.14 13.26
CA ASP A 130 -18.96 -15.47 12.02
C ASP A 130 -18.56 -13.99 12.01
N LEU A 131 -18.69 -13.31 13.16
CA LEU A 131 -18.30 -11.90 13.29
C LEU A 131 -16.77 -11.73 13.20
N LEU A 132 -16.00 -12.64 13.76
CA LEU A 132 -14.54 -12.67 13.65
C LEU A 132 -14.12 -12.89 12.20
N GLN A 133 -14.75 -13.84 11.50
CA GLN A 133 -14.44 -14.11 10.11
C GLN A 133 -14.74 -12.89 9.23
N GLN A 134 -15.92 -12.29 9.36
CA GLN A 134 -16.28 -11.06 8.64
C GLN A 134 -15.28 -9.93 8.91
N ARG A 135 -14.85 -9.76 10.17
CA ARG A 135 -13.87 -8.74 10.52
C ARG A 135 -12.49 -9.02 9.92
N ARG A 136 -12.04 -10.29 9.92
CA ARG A 136 -10.80 -10.71 9.25
C ARG A 136 -10.83 -10.42 7.76
N ASP A 137 -11.92 -10.81 7.07
CA ASP A 137 -12.09 -10.56 5.63
C ASP A 137 -12.05 -9.06 5.32
N SER A 138 -12.71 -8.24 6.15
CA SER A 138 -12.65 -6.78 6.06
C SER A 138 -11.23 -6.24 6.23
N MET A 139 -10.45 -6.77 7.17
CA MET A 139 -9.07 -6.35 7.42
C MET A 139 -8.14 -6.73 6.26
N VAL A 140 -8.29 -7.91 5.67
CA VAL A 140 -7.55 -8.33 4.46
C VAL A 140 -7.90 -7.44 3.27
N SER A 141 -9.18 -7.05 3.14
CA SER A 141 -9.59 -6.08 2.12
C SER A 141 -8.93 -4.72 2.33
N SER A 142 -8.89 -4.23 3.58
CA SER A 142 -8.21 -2.97 3.92
C SER A 142 -6.71 -3.02 3.68
N GLN A 143 -6.06 -4.17 3.91
CA GLN A 143 -4.66 -4.40 3.57
C GLN A 143 -4.43 -4.23 2.07
N SER A 144 -5.21 -4.94 1.25
CA SER A 144 -5.10 -4.87 -0.21
C SER A 144 -5.40 -3.47 -0.76
N GLU A 145 -6.35 -2.76 -0.14
CA GLU A 145 -6.65 -1.37 -0.48
C GLU A 145 -5.46 -0.46 -0.15
N ALA A 146 -4.84 -0.59 1.03
CA ALA A 146 -3.68 0.20 1.42
C ALA A 146 -2.50 0.01 0.46
N GLU A 147 -2.23 -1.24 0.04
CA GLU A 147 -1.19 -1.55 -0.95
C GLU A 147 -1.49 -0.94 -2.34
N SER A 148 -2.77 -0.87 -2.70
CA SER A 148 -3.21 -0.26 -3.96
C SER A 148 -3.09 1.26 -3.91
N LEU A 149 -3.43 1.88 -2.78
CA LEU A 149 -3.31 3.32 -2.55
C LEU A 149 -1.86 3.79 -2.59
N LEU A 150 -0.92 3.00 -2.07
CA LEU A 150 0.51 3.29 -2.18
C LEU A 150 0.97 3.39 -3.64
N LYS A 151 0.44 2.55 -4.53
CA LYS A 151 0.78 2.55 -5.97
C LYS A 151 0.26 3.78 -6.72
N VAL A 152 -0.80 4.40 -6.22
CA VAL A 152 -1.38 5.62 -6.80
C VAL A 152 -0.98 6.89 -6.02
N TYR A 153 -0.02 6.76 -5.10
CA TYR A 153 0.54 7.84 -4.29
C TYR A 153 -0.45 8.47 -3.29
N ASP A 154 -1.54 7.79 -2.94
CA ASP A 154 -2.44 8.21 -1.86
C ASP A 154 -1.90 7.75 -0.50
N PHE A 155 -0.82 8.40 -0.08
CA PHE A 155 -0.08 8.04 1.13
C PHE A 155 -0.90 8.24 2.41
N ASP A 156 -1.79 9.22 2.43
CA ASP A 156 -2.58 9.56 3.63
C ASP A 156 -3.60 8.45 3.91
N ARG A 157 -4.40 8.07 2.93
CA ARG A 157 -5.34 6.95 3.08
C ARG A 157 -4.65 5.61 3.32
N ALA A 158 -3.53 5.36 2.62
CA ALA A 158 -2.75 4.14 2.86
C ALA A 158 -2.26 4.07 4.31
N SER A 159 -1.78 5.20 4.87
CA SER A 159 -1.31 5.31 6.25
C SER A 159 -2.46 5.14 7.26
N GLU A 160 -3.63 5.74 7.00
CA GLU A 160 -4.82 5.58 7.84
C GLU A 160 -5.25 4.12 7.95
N LEU A 161 -5.35 3.40 6.82
CA LEU A 161 -5.71 1.99 6.80
C LEU A 161 -4.67 1.11 7.51
N ALA A 162 -3.38 1.33 7.24
CA ALA A 162 -2.31 0.58 7.89
C ALA A 162 -2.26 0.85 9.40
N THR A 163 -2.49 2.09 9.83
CA THR A 163 -2.57 2.46 11.25
C THR A 163 -3.75 1.78 11.93
N ALA A 164 -4.92 1.76 11.30
CA ALA A 164 -6.10 1.08 11.83
C ALA A 164 -5.86 -0.44 12.00
N LEU A 165 -5.14 -1.07 11.06
CA LEU A 165 -4.76 -2.48 11.16
C LEU A 165 -3.72 -2.75 12.26
N ARG A 166 -2.77 -1.83 12.47
CA ARG A 166 -1.77 -1.90 13.54
C ARG A 166 -2.41 -1.79 14.92
N ASP A 167 -3.36 -0.89 15.06
CA ASP A 167 -3.96 -0.48 16.33
C ASP A 167 -5.23 -1.28 16.66
N GLU A 168 -5.50 -2.39 15.93
CA GLU A 168 -6.63 -3.29 16.22
C GLU A 168 -6.57 -3.79 17.67
N PRO A 169 -7.58 -3.47 18.50
CA PRO A 169 -7.56 -3.78 19.93
C PRO A 169 -7.87 -5.25 20.25
N ASP A 170 -8.53 -5.96 19.33
CA ASP A 170 -8.90 -7.37 19.58
C ASP A 170 -7.71 -8.29 19.30
N LEU A 171 -7.21 -8.94 20.34
CA LEU A 171 -6.08 -9.88 20.26
C LEU A 171 -6.29 -11.02 19.26
N ARG A 172 -7.55 -11.40 18.99
CA ARG A 172 -7.92 -12.43 18.02
C ARG A 172 -7.75 -11.98 16.57
N LEU A 173 -7.56 -10.67 16.34
CA LEU A 173 -7.51 -10.00 15.04
C LEU A 173 -6.15 -9.35 14.75
N GLN A 174 -5.15 -9.57 15.59
CA GLN A 174 -3.84 -8.91 15.46
C GLN A 174 -2.91 -9.55 14.41
N HIS A 175 -3.40 -10.45 13.55
CA HIS A 175 -2.61 -11.14 12.54
C HIS A 175 -1.95 -10.19 11.50
N LEU A 176 -2.56 -9.03 11.23
CA LEU A 176 -2.01 -8.02 10.31
C LEU A 176 -1.16 -6.94 10.99
N LYS A 177 -1.01 -6.98 12.32
CA LYS A 177 -0.24 -5.98 13.05
C LYS A 177 1.22 -5.93 12.58
N GLY A 178 1.87 -7.07 12.48
CA GLY A 178 3.27 -7.16 12.02
C GLY A 178 3.46 -6.73 10.57
N TRP A 179 2.47 -6.93 9.72
CA TRP A 179 2.46 -6.39 8.36
C TRP A 179 2.38 -4.86 8.40
N ALA A 180 1.44 -4.29 9.15
CA ALA A 180 1.24 -2.85 9.24
C ALA A 180 2.46 -2.13 9.82
N GLU A 181 3.12 -2.71 10.83
CA GLU A 181 4.36 -2.19 11.42
C GLU A 181 5.51 -2.11 10.39
N LYS A 182 5.55 -3.02 9.42
CA LYS A 182 6.53 -3.01 8.33
C LYS A 182 6.11 -2.13 7.16
N PHE A 183 4.80 -1.98 6.93
CA PHE A 183 4.26 -1.26 5.79
C PHE A 183 4.27 0.27 6.01
N LEU A 184 3.99 0.75 7.23
CA LEU A 184 4.00 2.18 7.55
C LEU A 184 5.33 2.88 7.19
N PRO A 185 6.51 2.34 7.55
CA PRO A 185 7.79 2.93 7.11
C PRO A 185 7.98 2.96 5.60
N GLN A 186 7.41 2.00 4.85
CA GLN A 186 7.47 2.00 3.39
C GLN A 186 6.63 3.14 2.78
N ILE A 187 5.47 3.45 3.38
CA ILE A 187 4.65 4.60 2.99
C ILE A 187 5.43 5.90 3.20
N ASP A 188 6.05 6.07 4.36
CA ASP A 188 6.83 7.27 4.69
C ASP A 188 8.02 7.43 3.75
N GLN A 189 8.75 6.35 3.49
CA GLN A 189 9.86 6.34 2.54
C GLN A 189 9.40 6.67 1.11
N GLY A 190 8.30 6.07 0.66
CA GLY A 190 7.71 6.34 -0.65
C GLY A 190 7.27 7.80 -0.79
N ARG A 191 6.63 8.34 0.24
CA ARG A 191 6.24 9.77 0.30
C ARG A 191 7.45 10.68 0.18
N GLN A 192 8.50 10.43 0.95
CA GLN A 192 9.70 11.24 0.94
C GLN A 192 10.39 11.22 -0.43
N GLN A 193 10.55 10.04 -1.04
CA GLN A 193 11.13 9.89 -2.37
C GLN A 193 10.34 10.66 -3.44
N GLN A 194 9.00 10.61 -3.39
CA GLN A 194 8.16 11.35 -4.32
C GLN A 194 8.28 12.87 -4.13
N LEU A 195 8.30 13.35 -2.89
CA LEU A 195 8.47 14.78 -2.60
C LEU A 195 9.85 15.29 -3.05
N GLU A 196 10.92 14.52 -2.88
CA GLU A 196 12.26 14.86 -3.38
C GLU A 196 12.27 14.93 -4.92
N GLN A 197 11.64 13.99 -5.61
CA GLN A 197 11.51 14.00 -7.06
C GLN A 197 10.74 15.23 -7.55
N ILE A 198 9.62 15.56 -6.90
CA ILE A 198 8.82 16.76 -7.22
C ILE A 198 9.65 18.04 -6.99
N GLY A 199 10.44 18.09 -5.93
CA GLY A 199 11.37 19.23 -5.69
C GLY A 199 12.35 19.42 -6.82
N GLY A 200 12.92 18.35 -7.36
CA GLY A 200 13.76 18.40 -8.57
C GLY A 200 13.00 18.93 -9.80
N GLN A 201 11.76 18.46 -10.01
CA GLN A 201 10.93 18.92 -11.12
C GLN A 201 10.51 20.39 -10.99
N LEU A 202 10.23 20.87 -9.78
CA LEU A 202 9.96 22.29 -9.52
C LEU A 202 11.19 23.16 -9.82
N THR A 203 12.39 22.68 -9.43
CA THR A 203 13.65 23.37 -9.73
C THR A 203 13.91 23.43 -11.24
N GLU A 204 13.69 22.34 -11.95
CA GLU A 204 13.82 22.27 -13.42
C GLU A 204 12.82 23.19 -14.11
N ALA A 205 11.57 23.21 -13.67
CA ALA A 205 10.54 24.10 -14.19
C ALA A 205 10.89 25.59 -13.99
N ALA A 206 11.44 25.94 -12.81
CA ALA A 206 11.91 27.29 -12.52
C ALA A 206 13.08 27.71 -13.44
N ALA A 207 13.99 26.79 -13.75
CA ALA A 207 15.08 27.05 -14.72
C ALA A 207 14.54 27.31 -16.14
N HIS A 208 13.51 26.58 -16.56
CA HIS A 208 12.84 26.84 -17.85
C HIS A 208 12.10 28.18 -17.85
N GLU A 209 11.45 28.56 -16.75
CA GLU A 209 10.80 29.87 -16.60
C GLU A 209 11.83 31.01 -16.73
N GLN A 210 13.02 30.86 -16.06
CA GLN A 210 14.11 31.82 -16.20
C GLN A 210 14.72 31.89 -17.61
N ALA A 211 14.67 30.76 -18.33
CA ALA A 211 15.11 30.68 -19.72
C ALA A 211 14.02 31.16 -20.73
N HIS A 212 12.93 31.74 -20.25
CA HIS A 212 11.77 32.18 -21.03
C HIS A 212 11.10 31.09 -21.88
N ASP A 213 11.14 29.81 -21.39
CA ASP A 213 10.42 28.67 -21.98
C ASP A 213 9.36 28.10 -21.02
N PRO A 214 8.24 28.80 -20.78
CA PRO A 214 7.20 28.35 -19.90
C PRO A 214 6.51 27.05 -20.38
N ALA A 215 6.59 26.77 -21.71
CA ALA A 215 6.03 25.54 -22.26
C ALA A 215 6.85 24.30 -21.88
N ALA A 216 8.17 24.41 -21.82
CA ALA A 216 9.04 23.34 -21.33
C ALA A 216 8.85 23.12 -19.85
N GLY A 217 8.79 24.17 -19.04
CA GLY A 217 8.51 24.10 -17.61
C GLY A 217 7.19 23.39 -17.31
N LEU A 218 6.13 23.71 -18.06
CA LEU A 218 4.83 23.05 -17.89
C LEU A 218 4.90 21.56 -18.20
N ARG A 219 5.59 21.15 -19.28
CA ARG A 219 5.77 19.73 -19.65
C ARG A 219 6.50 18.92 -18.58
N VAL A 220 7.41 19.53 -17.83
CA VAL A 220 8.08 18.86 -16.69
C VAL A 220 7.08 18.58 -15.59
N LEU A 221 6.26 19.57 -15.22
CA LEU A 221 5.30 19.47 -14.14
C LEU A 221 4.06 18.62 -14.46
N GLU A 222 3.69 18.47 -15.73
CA GLU A 222 2.60 17.58 -16.17
C GLU A 222 2.87 16.11 -15.83
N LYS A 223 4.14 15.72 -15.65
CA LYS A 223 4.54 14.37 -15.24
C LYS A 223 4.23 14.08 -13.78
N VAL A 224 3.99 15.11 -12.96
CA VAL A 224 3.65 14.94 -11.54
C VAL A 224 2.24 14.37 -11.41
N PRO A 225 2.06 13.27 -10.63
CA PRO A 225 0.75 12.73 -10.35
C PRO A 225 -0.20 13.78 -9.78
N GLU A 226 -1.45 13.80 -10.25
CA GLU A 226 -2.42 14.83 -9.91
C GLU A 226 -2.65 14.95 -8.39
N ILE A 227 -2.71 13.82 -7.70
CA ILE A 227 -2.89 13.73 -6.24
C ILE A 227 -1.77 14.44 -5.46
N LEU A 228 -0.56 14.58 -6.04
CA LEU A 228 0.59 15.19 -5.38
C LEU A 228 0.83 16.65 -5.79
N ARG A 229 0.03 17.22 -6.70
CA ARG A 229 0.25 18.58 -7.21
C ARG A 229 0.03 19.68 -6.16
N GLU A 230 -0.80 19.42 -5.14
CA GLU A 230 -1.04 20.34 -4.03
C GLU A 230 -0.12 20.09 -2.82
N ALA A 231 0.76 19.07 -2.90
CA ALA A 231 1.67 18.77 -1.81
C ALA A 231 2.73 19.88 -1.62
N GLN A 232 2.98 20.22 -0.36
CA GLN A 232 4.07 21.14 -0.01
C GLN A 232 5.40 20.41 -0.05
N VAL A 233 6.36 20.99 -0.77
CA VAL A 233 7.70 20.44 -0.94
C VAL A 233 8.70 21.33 -0.21
N SER A 234 9.55 20.73 0.61
CA SER A 234 10.58 21.46 1.35
C SER A 234 11.51 22.26 0.42
N GLY A 235 11.73 23.52 0.73
CA GLY A 235 12.58 24.41 -0.08
C GLY A 235 11.85 25.10 -1.23
N HIS A 236 10.56 24.87 -1.42
CA HIS A 236 9.73 25.54 -2.43
C HIS A 236 8.57 26.28 -1.76
N SER A 237 8.31 27.52 -2.18
CA SER A 237 7.19 28.35 -1.69
C SER A 237 5.86 27.97 -2.30
N ASP A 238 5.90 27.50 -3.55
CA ASP A 238 4.72 27.21 -4.36
C ASP A 238 4.50 25.70 -4.49
N THR A 239 3.24 25.28 -4.59
CA THR A 239 2.88 23.92 -4.98
C THR A 239 3.04 23.75 -6.49
N VAL A 240 3.11 22.49 -6.95
CA VAL A 240 3.14 22.19 -8.40
C VAL A 240 1.94 22.81 -9.12
N ALA A 241 0.74 22.70 -8.55
CA ALA A 241 -0.48 23.29 -9.12
C ALA A 241 -0.38 24.81 -9.24
N GLY A 242 0.19 25.49 -8.24
CA GLY A 242 0.43 26.93 -8.26
C GLY A 242 1.38 27.36 -9.38
N VAL A 243 2.51 26.66 -9.51
CA VAL A 243 3.48 26.91 -10.59
C VAL A 243 2.87 26.64 -11.97
N MET A 244 2.17 25.51 -12.13
CA MET A 244 1.48 25.17 -13.38
C MET A 244 0.48 26.23 -13.80
N SER A 245 -0.34 26.74 -12.86
CA SER A 245 -1.32 27.81 -13.10
C SER A 245 -0.63 29.09 -13.60
N ARG A 246 0.49 29.47 -12.96
CA ARG A 246 1.29 30.64 -13.38
C ARG A 246 1.84 30.48 -14.78
N LEU A 247 2.48 29.34 -15.08
CA LEU A 247 3.04 29.06 -16.41
C LEU A 247 1.97 29.01 -17.51
N GLN A 248 0.80 28.44 -17.20
CA GLN A 248 -0.35 28.43 -18.13
C GLN A 248 -0.83 29.83 -18.44
N SER A 249 -0.94 30.70 -17.43
CA SER A 249 -1.34 32.10 -17.60
C SER A 249 -0.35 32.86 -18.47
N THR A 250 0.95 32.66 -18.27
CA THR A 250 2.01 33.25 -19.11
C THR A 250 1.90 32.79 -20.57
N LEU A 251 1.68 31.48 -20.78
CA LEU A 251 1.48 30.93 -22.14
C LEU A 251 0.24 31.49 -22.85
N GLN A 252 -0.84 31.69 -22.10
CA GLN A 252 -2.07 32.33 -22.65
C GLN A 252 -1.82 33.76 -23.07
N GLU A 253 -1.08 34.53 -22.27
CA GLU A 253 -0.74 35.91 -22.57
C GLU A 253 0.19 36.01 -23.77
N ILE A 254 1.22 35.15 -23.90
CA ILE A 254 2.09 35.05 -25.08
C ILE A 254 1.25 34.80 -26.33
N LYS A 255 0.32 33.84 -26.30
CA LYS A 255 -0.55 33.53 -27.44
C LYS A 255 -1.48 34.69 -27.82
N ARG A 256 -2.01 35.40 -26.82
CA ARG A 256 -2.84 36.58 -27.00
C ARG A 256 -2.07 37.67 -27.73
N LEU A 257 -0.88 38.02 -27.23
CA LEU A 257 -0.02 39.06 -27.81
C LEU A 257 0.45 38.69 -29.21
N ASP A 258 0.88 37.46 -29.46
CA ASP A 258 1.27 36.99 -30.79
C ASP A 258 0.12 37.14 -31.80
N THR A 259 -1.09 36.74 -31.40
CA THR A 259 -2.30 36.87 -32.23
C THR A 259 -2.60 38.33 -32.53
N GLU A 260 -2.53 39.20 -31.52
CA GLU A 260 -2.77 40.65 -31.69
C GLU A 260 -1.74 41.30 -32.61
N ILE A 261 -0.46 40.98 -32.43
CA ILE A 261 0.62 41.47 -33.31
C ILE A 261 0.39 41.01 -34.73
N ARG A 262 0.09 39.74 -35.00
CA ARG A 262 -0.18 39.22 -36.36
C ARG A 262 -1.35 39.90 -37.01
N GLN A 263 -2.48 40.11 -36.31
CA GLN A 263 -3.64 40.81 -36.84
C GLN A 263 -3.33 42.28 -37.22
N ARG A 264 -2.54 42.98 -36.39
CA ARG A 264 -2.12 44.37 -36.67
C ARG A 264 -1.18 44.45 -37.87
N VAL A 265 -0.24 43.54 -37.99
CA VAL A 265 0.68 43.45 -39.14
C VAL A 265 -0.10 43.18 -40.43
N GLU A 266 -1.01 42.21 -40.43
CA GLU A 266 -1.86 41.86 -41.58
C GLU A 266 -2.77 43.02 -42.00
N SER A 267 -3.32 43.76 -41.02
CA SER A 267 -4.15 44.95 -41.32
C SER A 267 -3.37 46.21 -41.65
N ARG A 268 -2.02 46.14 -41.75
CA ARG A 268 -1.11 47.29 -41.98
C ARG A 268 -1.25 48.43 -40.93
N LYS A 269 -1.80 48.17 -39.77
CA LYS A 269 -1.91 49.10 -38.65
C LYS A 269 -0.75 48.92 -37.68
N VAL A 270 0.46 49.28 -38.10
CA VAL A 270 1.69 49.06 -37.32
C VAL A 270 2.01 50.12 -36.28
N THR A 271 1.24 51.23 -36.21
CA THR A 271 1.41 52.27 -35.20
C THR A 271 0.99 51.73 -33.81
N GLY A 272 1.94 51.71 -32.86
CA GLY A 272 1.70 51.25 -31.47
C GLY A 272 2.06 49.77 -31.22
N VAL A 273 2.44 48.99 -32.23
CA VAL A 273 2.81 47.58 -32.08
C VAL A 273 4.09 47.40 -31.25
N GLN A 274 4.90 48.45 -31.12
CA GLN A 274 6.17 48.39 -30.38
C GLN A 274 5.96 48.05 -28.90
N SER A 275 4.86 48.51 -28.30
CA SER A 275 4.54 48.22 -26.89
C SER A 275 4.24 46.74 -26.67
N GLU A 276 3.42 46.14 -27.54
CA GLU A 276 3.06 44.72 -27.46
C GLU A 276 4.23 43.82 -27.82
N VAL A 277 5.07 44.21 -28.78
CA VAL A 277 6.31 43.48 -29.10
C VAL A 277 7.28 43.49 -27.93
N ASN A 278 7.47 44.64 -27.26
CA ASN A 278 8.32 44.69 -26.07
C ASN A 278 7.75 43.84 -24.95
N GLN A 279 6.45 43.87 -24.71
CA GLN A 279 5.78 43.02 -23.69
C GLN A 279 5.92 41.54 -24.04
N LEU A 280 5.80 41.14 -25.31
CA LEU A 280 6.02 39.76 -25.71
C LEU A 280 7.48 39.34 -25.53
N LEU A 281 8.45 40.20 -25.79
CA LEU A 281 9.86 39.93 -25.57
C LEU A 281 10.24 39.79 -24.09
N GLU A 282 9.51 40.44 -23.19
CA GLU A 282 9.68 40.29 -21.75
C GLU A 282 9.12 38.93 -21.21
N LEU A 283 8.18 38.33 -21.96
CA LEU A 283 7.55 37.04 -21.58
C LEU A 283 8.23 35.83 -22.26
N GLN A 284 9.01 36.03 -23.30
CA GLN A 284 9.79 35.02 -24.01
C GLN A 284 11.26 35.06 -23.60
#